data_523c86000accd8e5f8c22bf2e87666cf
#
_entry.id   523c86000accd8e5f8c22bf2e87666cf
#
_cell.length_a   1.000
_cell.length_b   1.000
_cell.length_c   1.000
_cell.angle_alpha   90.00
_cell.angle_beta   90.00
_cell.angle_gamma   90.00
#
_symmetry.space_group_name_H-M   'P 1'
#
loop_
_entity.id
_entity.type
_entity.pdbx_description
1 polymer ?
#
loop_
_entity_poly.entity_id
_entity_poly.type
_entity_poly.pdbx_seq_one_letter_code
_entity_poly.pdbx_strand_id
1 'polypeptide(L)'
;MKLYNEYDSVEELYEAFNIKPLSVFLNEAEDKKNDSDEIPDKAKKRYERDKKNVDDPTKIMKTDELEVIYAEPTKKYNNIFKHIIVFTNDRDTKNNKTLKNIEEAIARLKKDKADVIPELHVFVAAEIQSDDSEREIIITDGDEKFTISKESNLDTLVFARLGVQEEDNAEHIVKVLQDRGFLVLNPVQYSALACNKYDSAVLFKKGEIPQPNFCLMTKDILYDEKQYNEAMKEVYPEWNEKDMDKNEELTFVMKILDGHGGTGVAMCDGKKILAFLQMIFAIDPERKLILQKKEEADGGDIRVHVLTLRDKQIILAKMKRVKLGGDFRSNVSLGAEAEPVKLTPEQEQIALKTAQLSKLPWCAVDIMPLVKGSNPEIGDNVVLEINASPGTDGISEVIGENFVNVLLHNLQDPSLFYLQDKIAGFIEAVTVKFDDGVEKQFLAKLDTGNSTKASCLEVGEIKESGKNVTFTIDGKSMTYEVIDHSNALAGDETYKRPIIMIPELTCGLRKLKNIPVAIVKSRDKKTTNMLLNRDAMSKLGYVINPNNAHILTEEMEKVKII
;
A
#
# COMPACT_ATOMS: atom_id res chain seq x y z
N MET A 1 -26.76 6.75 -1.28
CA MET A 1 -25.88 6.20 -0.23
C MET A 1 -24.69 7.13 -0.20
N LYS A 2 -24.41 7.83 0.91
CA LYS A 2 -23.26 8.73 0.97
C LYS A 2 -21.98 7.91 0.78
N LEU A 3 -20.98 8.44 0.06
CA LEU A 3 -19.66 7.81 -0.05
C LEU A 3 -18.91 7.92 1.30
N TYR A 4 -17.95 7.07 1.55
CA TYR A 4 -17.20 6.98 2.82
C TYR A 4 -16.59 8.33 3.28
N ASN A 5 -16.29 9.21 2.34
CA ASN A 5 -15.71 10.55 2.54
C ASN A 5 -16.77 11.65 2.85
N GLU A 6 -18.05 11.31 2.87
CA GLU A 6 -19.14 12.25 3.11
C GLU A 6 -19.66 12.21 4.55
N TYR A 7 -18.96 11.47 5.43
CA TYR A 7 -19.29 11.40 6.85
C TYR A 7 -18.33 12.28 7.65
N ASP A 8 -18.87 13.18 8.44
CA ASP A 8 -18.10 14.18 9.19
C ASP A 8 -17.38 13.58 10.41
N SER A 9 -17.76 12.37 10.84
CA SER A 9 -17.13 11.66 11.94
C SER A 9 -17.26 10.14 11.81
N VAL A 10 -16.43 9.41 12.55
CA VAL A 10 -16.51 7.94 12.65
C VAL A 10 -17.83 7.51 13.30
N GLU A 11 -18.37 8.32 14.20
CA GLU A 11 -19.65 8.12 14.87
C GLU A 11 -20.79 8.19 13.86
N GLU A 12 -20.82 9.19 12.98
CA GLU A 12 -21.81 9.33 11.92
C GLU A 12 -21.76 8.15 10.93
N LEU A 13 -20.56 7.65 10.65
CA LEU A 13 -20.37 6.45 9.84
C LEU A 13 -20.98 5.21 10.51
N TYR A 14 -20.74 5.03 11.80
CA TYR A 14 -21.32 3.92 12.56
C TYR A 14 -22.85 3.98 12.60
N GLU A 15 -23.44 5.17 12.78
CA GLU A 15 -24.89 5.36 12.75
C GLU A 15 -25.49 5.07 11.37
N ALA A 16 -24.87 5.56 10.29
CA ALA A 16 -25.35 5.38 8.92
C ALA A 16 -25.38 3.91 8.48
N PHE A 17 -24.45 3.09 8.99
CA PHE A 17 -24.38 1.66 8.70
C PHE A 17 -25.03 0.80 9.78
N ASN A 18 -25.67 1.42 10.78
CA ASN A 18 -26.25 0.73 11.95
C ASN A 18 -25.22 -0.18 12.65
N ILE A 19 -23.96 0.26 12.68
CA ILE A 19 -22.85 -0.44 13.35
C ILE A 19 -22.70 0.17 14.74
N LYS A 20 -22.97 -0.58 15.79
CA LYS A 20 -22.71 -0.11 17.16
C LYS A 20 -21.21 -0.13 17.42
N PRO A 21 -20.61 1.00 17.86
CA PRO A 21 -19.22 1.01 18.30
C PRO A 21 -18.98 -0.01 19.41
N LEU A 22 -17.80 -0.60 19.45
CA LEU A 22 -17.44 -1.58 20.49
C LEU A 22 -17.59 -1.00 21.91
N SER A 23 -17.37 0.30 22.08
CA SER A 23 -17.60 1.03 23.32
C SER A 23 -19.06 1.03 23.78
N VAL A 24 -20.02 1.06 22.84
CA VAL A 24 -21.46 0.98 23.15
C VAL A 24 -21.83 -0.41 23.62
N PHE A 25 -21.28 -1.47 23.00
CA PHE A 25 -21.47 -2.84 23.46
C PHE A 25 -20.86 -3.07 24.87
N LEU A 26 -19.76 -2.40 25.18
CA LEU A 26 -19.13 -2.51 26.49
C LEU A 26 -19.93 -1.76 27.57
N ASN A 27 -20.46 -0.58 27.25
CA ASN A 27 -21.32 0.20 28.14
C ASN A 27 -22.70 -0.44 28.34
N GLU A 28 -23.32 -0.98 27.26
CA GLU A 28 -24.57 -1.76 27.37
C GLU A 28 -24.38 -3.05 28.20
N ALA A 29 -23.16 -3.61 28.24
CA ALA A 29 -22.84 -4.76 29.09
C ALA A 29 -22.61 -4.35 30.56
N GLU A 30 -22.22 -3.09 30.84
CA GLU A 30 -22.10 -2.54 32.18
C GLU A 30 -23.45 -2.09 32.77
N ASP A 31 -24.33 -1.51 31.96
CA ASP A 31 -25.68 -1.09 32.36
C ASP A 31 -26.65 -2.26 32.62
N LYS A 32 -26.40 -3.41 32.00
CA LYS A 32 -27.18 -4.66 32.24
C LYS A 32 -26.75 -5.46 33.48
N LYS A 33 -25.92 -4.89 34.34
CA LYS A 33 -25.47 -5.54 35.58
C LYS A 33 -26.58 -5.76 36.63
N ASN A 34 -27.84 -5.42 36.35
CA ASN A 34 -28.95 -5.61 37.29
C ASN A 34 -29.94 -6.72 36.94
N ASP A 35 -29.74 -7.53 35.90
CA ASP A 35 -30.52 -8.72 35.67
C ASP A 35 -29.61 -9.91 35.30
N SER A 36 -29.75 -10.96 36.07
CA SER A 36 -29.08 -12.23 36.21
C SER A 36 -28.76 -13.01 34.91
N ASP A 37 -27.94 -12.46 34.02
CA ASP A 37 -27.26 -13.26 32.99
C ASP A 37 -25.75 -12.99 33.07
N GLU A 38 -25.06 -13.79 33.89
CA GLU A 38 -23.60 -13.80 33.94
C GLU A 38 -23.05 -14.13 32.55
N ILE A 39 -22.29 -13.19 31.96
CA ILE A 39 -21.47 -13.49 30.79
C ILE A 39 -20.61 -14.71 31.14
N PRO A 40 -20.72 -15.83 30.41
CA PRO A 40 -19.99 -17.03 30.74
C PRO A 40 -18.49 -16.73 30.92
N ASP A 41 -17.90 -17.24 31.98
CA ASP A 41 -16.47 -17.07 32.32
C ASP A 41 -15.53 -17.36 31.14
N LYS A 42 -15.97 -18.24 30.23
CA LYS A 42 -15.28 -18.53 28.96
C LYS A 42 -15.22 -17.35 28.00
N ALA A 43 -16.27 -16.52 27.96
CA ALA A 43 -16.29 -15.32 27.09
C ALA A 43 -15.41 -14.21 27.68
N LYS A 44 -15.41 -14.03 29.00
CA LYS A 44 -14.48 -13.10 29.70
C LYS A 44 -13.03 -13.52 29.51
N LYS A 45 -12.69 -14.80 29.69
CA LYS A 45 -11.33 -15.32 29.48
C LYS A 45 -10.89 -15.23 28.01
N ARG A 46 -11.82 -15.40 27.06
CA ARG A 46 -11.55 -15.23 25.62
C ARG A 46 -11.26 -13.75 25.30
N TYR A 47 -12.09 -12.85 25.82
CA TYR A 47 -11.91 -11.40 25.66
C TYR A 47 -10.57 -10.91 26.25
N GLU A 48 -10.23 -11.31 27.48
CA GLU A 48 -8.96 -10.97 28.13
C GLU A 48 -7.74 -11.53 27.39
N ARG A 49 -7.88 -12.73 26.81
CA ARG A 49 -6.84 -13.31 25.97
C ARG A 49 -6.70 -12.57 24.64
N ASP A 50 -7.81 -12.23 24.00
CA ASP A 50 -7.83 -11.55 22.72
C ASP A 50 -7.38 -10.10 22.87
N LYS A 51 -7.70 -9.45 24.00
CA LYS A 51 -7.19 -8.12 24.36
C LYS A 51 -5.67 -8.09 24.60
N LYS A 52 -5.09 -9.15 25.15
CA LYS A 52 -3.62 -9.28 25.30
C LYS A 52 -2.90 -9.57 23.99
N ASN A 53 -3.57 -10.13 23.00
CA ASN A 53 -3.00 -10.52 21.70
C ASN A 53 -3.38 -9.57 20.56
N VAL A 54 -4.19 -8.55 20.81
CA VAL A 54 -4.34 -7.42 19.88
C VAL A 54 -3.10 -6.56 20.08
N ASP A 55 -2.10 -6.75 19.23
CA ASP A 55 -1.11 -5.70 19.02
C ASP A 55 -1.89 -4.44 18.72
N ASP A 56 -1.71 -3.45 19.57
CA ASP A 56 -2.35 -2.14 19.47
C ASP A 56 -2.14 -1.63 18.03
N PRO A 57 -3.20 -1.47 17.22
CA PRO A 57 -3.04 -0.96 15.86
C PRO A 57 -2.49 0.47 15.85
N THR A 58 -2.46 1.14 17.02
CA THR A 58 -1.76 2.41 17.21
C THR A 58 -0.30 2.24 17.61
N LYS A 59 0.18 1.04 17.86
CA LYS A 59 1.61 0.74 17.82
C LYS A 59 2.06 0.74 16.35
N ILE A 60 2.02 1.92 15.78
CA ILE A 60 2.96 2.34 14.75
C ILE A 60 4.32 1.95 15.34
N MET A 61 5.02 1.07 14.62
CA MET A 61 6.33 0.58 15.02
C MET A 61 7.08 1.70 15.73
N LYS A 62 7.42 1.52 17.02
CA LYS A 62 8.48 2.32 17.62
C LYS A 62 9.62 2.19 16.64
N THR A 63 10.08 3.31 16.15
CA THR A 63 11.08 3.47 15.11
C THR A 63 12.36 2.74 15.49
N ASP A 64 12.38 1.43 15.28
CA ASP A 64 13.63 0.78 14.97
C ASP A 64 14.03 1.38 13.63
N GLU A 65 15.26 1.88 13.52
CA GLU A 65 15.78 2.46 12.29
C GLU A 65 15.53 1.47 11.16
N LEU A 66 14.88 1.94 10.07
CA LEU A 66 14.63 1.08 8.91
C LEU A 66 15.97 0.72 8.29
N GLU A 67 16.14 -0.55 7.91
CA GLU A 67 17.33 -0.99 7.20
C GLU A 67 17.43 -0.27 5.85
N VAL A 68 18.55 0.40 5.61
CA VAL A 68 18.78 1.15 4.38
C VAL A 68 19.41 0.23 3.34
N ILE A 69 18.64 -0.10 2.31
CA ILE A 69 19.08 -0.93 1.19
C ILE A 69 19.07 -0.06 -0.07
N TYR A 70 20.18 -0.07 -0.79
CA TYR A 70 20.28 0.55 -2.11
C TYR A 70 20.19 -0.49 -3.22
N ALA A 71 19.58 -0.12 -4.35
CA ALA A 71 19.65 -0.93 -5.54
C ALA A 71 21.12 -1.07 -5.99
N GLU A 72 21.55 -2.30 -6.24
CA GLU A 72 22.92 -2.57 -6.68
C GLU A 72 23.03 -2.34 -8.21
N PRO A 73 24.12 -1.71 -8.66
CA PRO A 73 24.42 -1.61 -10.08
C PRO A 73 24.63 -3.00 -10.69
N THR A 74 24.01 -3.27 -11.82
CA THR A 74 24.18 -4.55 -12.52
C THR A 74 24.59 -4.33 -13.98
N LYS A 75 25.36 -5.27 -14.51
CA LYS A 75 25.71 -5.31 -15.93
C LYS A 75 24.67 -6.02 -16.80
N LYS A 76 23.88 -6.87 -16.15
CA LYS A 76 22.83 -7.67 -16.82
C LYS A 76 21.52 -7.51 -16.06
N TYR A 77 20.51 -7.02 -16.75
CA TYR A 77 19.16 -6.89 -16.22
C TYR A 77 18.36 -8.16 -16.47
N ASN A 78 17.57 -8.55 -15.48
CA ASN A 78 16.60 -9.63 -15.58
C ASN A 78 15.18 -9.09 -15.43
N ASN A 79 14.22 -9.86 -15.92
CA ASN A 79 12.80 -9.59 -15.83
C ASN A 79 12.03 -10.91 -15.67
N ILE A 80 10.91 -10.88 -14.97
CA ILE A 80 10.04 -12.04 -14.76
C ILE A 80 8.68 -11.86 -15.45
N PHE A 81 8.35 -10.65 -15.90
CA PHE A 81 7.05 -10.33 -16.48
C PHE A 81 7.04 -10.68 -17.97
N LYS A 82 6.03 -11.43 -18.40
CA LYS A 82 5.76 -11.70 -19.82
C LYS A 82 5.00 -10.56 -20.48
N HIS A 83 4.19 -9.84 -19.71
CA HIS A 83 3.39 -8.72 -20.18
C HIS A 83 3.65 -7.48 -19.34
N ILE A 84 3.80 -6.34 -20.01
CA ILE A 84 3.78 -5.00 -19.40
C ILE A 84 2.60 -4.25 -19.99
N ILE A 85 1.64 -3.89 -19.14
CA ILE A 85 0.49 -3.07 -19.52
C ILE A 85 0.72 -1.65 -19.01
N VAL A 86 0.55 -0.66 -19.87
CA VAL A 86 0.71 0.76 -19.50
C VAL A 86 -0.59 1.49 -19.81
N PHE A 87 -1.22 2.03 -18.78
CA PHE A 87 -2.29 3.00 -18.93
C PHE A 87 -1.67 4.40 -18.86
N THR A 88 -1.91 5.22 -19.88
CA THR A 88 -1.30 6.54 -20.01
C THR A 88 -2.22 7.49 -20.76
N ASN A 89 -1.96 8.79 -20.64
CA ASN A 89 -2.71 9.83 -21.33
C ASN A 89 -2.17 10.15 -22.73
N ASP A 90 -0.96 9.68 -23.04
CA ASP A 90 -0.31 9.96 -24.33
C ASP A 90 0.56 8.78 -24.76
N ARG A 91 0.33 8.28 -25.97
CA ARG A 91 1.13 7.22 -26.62
C ARG A 91 2.38 7.77 -27.30
N ASP A 92 2.46 9.08 -27.56
CA ASP A 92 3.63 9.64 -28.23
C ASP A 92 4.84 9.69 -27.29
N THR A 93 5.79 8.81 -27.53
CA THR A 93 7.03 8.71 -26.75
C THR A 93 7.90 9.97 -26.80
N LYS A 94 7.64 10.90 -27.74
CA LYS A 94 8.28 12.21 -27.72
C LYS A 94 7.82 13.06 -26.53
N ASN A 95 6.56 12.93 -26.16
CA ASN A 95 5.95 13.64 -25.05
C ASN A 95 6.01 12.79 -23.77
N ASN A 96 5.78 11.48 -23.88
CA ASN A 96 5.77 10.53 -22.77
C ASN A 96 7.13 9.87 -22.57
N LYS A 97 8.01 10.54 -21.85
CA LYS A 97 9.36 10.05 -21.58
C LYS A 97 9.40 8.74 -20.78
N THR A 98 8.42 8.51 -19.90
CA THR A 98 8.36 7.26 -19.15
C THR A 98 8.03 6.08 -20.07
N LEU A 99 7.09 6.24 -21.02
CA LEU A 99 6.79 5.21 -22.00
C LEU A 99 8.02 4.91 -22.87
N LYS A 100 8.74 5.95 -23.31
CA LYS A 100 10.02 5.79 -24.03
C LYS A 100 11.01 4.96 -23.21
N ASN A 101 11.18 5.27 -21.93
CA ASN A 101 12.09 4.53 -21.05
C ASN A 101 11.66 3.06 -20.87
N ILE A 102 10.36 2.76 -20.86
CA ILE A 102 9.86 1.38 -20.83
C ILE A 102 10.23 0.64 -22.13
N GLU A 103 10.02 1.24 -23.30
CA GLU A 103 10.40 0.66 -24.59
C GLU A 103 11.91 0.39 -24.67
N GLU A 104 12.74 1.35 -24.26
CA GLU A 104 14.19 1.21 -24.23
C GLU A 104 14.64 0.12 -23.24
N ALA A 105 13.98 -0.01 -22.09
CA ALA A 105 14.26 -1.07 -21.12
C ALA A 105 13.97 -2.45 -21.71
N ILE A 106 12.86 -2.62 -22.42
CA ILE A 106 12.53 -3.86 -23.13
C ILE A 106 13.57 -4.16 -24.24
N ALA A 107 13.99 -3.15 -24.99
CA ALA A 107 15.04 -3.30 -25.98
C ALA A 107 16.38 -3.74 -25.35
N ARG A 108 16.69 -3.23 -24.16
CA ARG A 108 17.88 -3.63 -23.40
C ARG A 108 17.78 -5.09 -22.94
N LEU A 109 16.63 -5.54 -22.40
CA LEU A 109 16.42 -6.93 -22.01
C LEU A 109 16.61 -7.89 -23.21
N LYS A 110 16.13 -7.51 -24.40
CA LYS A 110 16.38 -8.27 -25.65
C LYS A 110 17.87 -8.35 -25.98
N LYS A 111 18.59 -7.24 -25.90
CA LYS A 111 20.03 -7.17 -26.16
C LYS A 111 20.84 -8.02 -25.18
N ASP A 112 20.46 -7.98 -23.90
CA ASP A 112 21.12 -8.73 -22.81
C ASP A 112 20.73 -10.22 -22.80
N LYS A 113 19.82 -10.64 -23.70
CA LYS A 113 19.28 -12.00 -23.77
C LYS A 113 18.72 -12.45 -22.41
N ALA A 114 17.88 -11.61 -21.82
CA ALA A 114 17.15 -11.96 -20.61
C ALA A 114 16.24 -13.18 -20.86
N ASP A 115 16.01 -13.98 -19.83
CA ASP A 115 15.22 -15.21 -19.94
C ASP A 115 13.75 -14.92 -20.31
N VAL A 116 13.24 -13.79 -19.84
CA VAL A 116 11.87 -13.32 -20.14
C VAL A 116 11.92 -11.93 -20.77
N ILE A 117 11.37 -11.80 -21.97
CA ILE A 117 11.23 -10.53 -22.68
C ILE A 117 9.74 -10.17 -22.67
N PRO A 118 9.34 -9.03 -22.06
CA PRO A 118 7.94 -8.66 -21.98
C PRO A 118 7.37 -8.19 -23.32
N GLU A 119 6.10 -8.52 -23.54
CA GLU A 119 5.26 -7.88 -24.54
C GLU A 119 4.65 -6.61 -23.94
N LEU A 120 4.70 -5.50 -24.67
CA LEU A 120 4.22 -4.19 -24.22
C LEU A 120 2.85 -3.90 -24.80
N HIS A 121 1.90 -3.54 -23.94
CA HIS A 121 0.54 -3.13 -24.30
C HIS A 121 0.30 -1.73 -23.73
N VAL A 122 -0.11 -0.78 -24.59
CA VAL A 122 -0.29 0.64 -24.20
C VAL A 122 -1.72 1.07 -24.47
N PHE A 123 -2.42 1.52 -23.44
CA PHE A 123 -3.81 1.97 -23.50
C PHE A 123 -3.93 3.44 -23.07
N VAL A 124 -4.70 4.22 -23.83
CA VAL A 124 -4.92 5.66 -23.56
C VAL A 124 -6.34 5.91 -23.07
N ALA A 125 -7.34 5.47 -23.82
CA ALA A 125 -8.74 5.57 -23.46
C ALA A 125 -9.32 4.16 -23.55
N ALA A 126 -9.25 3.42 -22.47
CA ALA A 126 -9.57 2.01 -22.48
C ALA A 126 -10.93 1.72 -21.88
N GLU A 127 -11.62 0.76 -22.45
CA GLU A 127 -12.81 0.13 -21.91
C GLU A 127 -12.49 -1.31 -21.53
N ILE A 128 -12.97 -1.75 -20.39
CA ILE A 128 -12.91 -3.16 -20.01
C ILE A 128 -14.21 -3.86 -20.35
N GLN A 129 -14.06 -5.05 -20.94
CA GLN A 129 -15.09 -6.06 -20.99
C GLN A 129 -14.56 -7.28 -20.22
N SER A 130 -15.26 -7.72 -19.19
CA SER A 130 -15.03 -9.03 -18.58
C SER A 130 -16.02 -10.01 -19.16
N ASP A 131 -15.58 -11.23 -19.45
CA ASP A 131 -16.54 -12.29 -19.75
C ASP A 131 -17.26 -12.72 -18.45
N ASP A 132 -18.44 -13.32 -18.59
CA ASP A 132 -19.26 -13.78 -17.45
C ASP A 132 -18.58 -14.92 -16.67
N SER A 133 -17.54 -15.58 -17.22
CA SER A 133 -16.76 -16.63 -16.58
C SER A 133 -15.71 -16.13 -15.61
N GLU A 134 -15.46 -14.82 -15.56
CA GLU A 134 -14.40 -14.17 -14.79
C GLU A 134 -12.96 -14.70 -15.05
N ARG A 135 -12.75 -15.47 -16.07
CA ARG A 135 -11.43 -16.06 -16.40
C ARG A 135 -10.56 -15.13 -17.22
N GLU A 136 -11.16 -14.32 -18.07
CA GLU A 136 -10.46 -13.43 -18.99
C GLU A 136 -10.88 -11.99 -18.77
N ILE A 137 -9.93 -11.09 -18.92
CA ILE A 137 -10.14 -9.66 -18.94
C ILE A 137 -9.82 -9.20 -20.36
N ILE A 138 -10.78 -8.53 -20.99
CA ILE A 138 -10.62 -7.96 -22.32
C ILE A 138 -10.48 -6.45 -22.15
N ILE A 139 -9.36 -5.90 -22.57
CA ILE A 139 -9.10 -4.46 -22.59
C ILE A 139 -9.20 -4.01 -24.04
N THR A 140 -10.11 -3.06 -24.31
CA THR A 140 -10.28 -2.46 -25.63
C THR A 140 -9.90 -0.99 -25.59
N ASP A 141 -9.22 -0.52 -26.63
CA ASP A 141 -8.84 0.89 -26.81
C ASP A 141 -8.95 1.21 -28.30
N GLY A 142 -10.07 1.82 -28.69
CA GLY A 142 -10.45 1.96 -30.10
C GLY A 142 -10.63 0.59 -30.78
N ASP A 143 -9.84 0.34 -31.81
CA ASP A 143 -9.84 -0.93 -32.55
C ASP A 143 -8.89 -1.99 -31.95
N GLU A 144 -8.05 -1.61 -31.02
CA GLU A 144 -7.13 -2.53 -30.34
C GLU A 144 -7.84 -3.33 -29.25
N LYS A 145 -7.63 -4.65 -29.27
CA LYS A 145 -8.21 -5.56 -28.31
C LYS A 145 -7.13 -6.46 -27.73
N PHE A 146 -6.99 -6.44 -26.41
CA PHE A 146 -6.09 -7.29 -25.67
C PHE A 146 -6.88 -8.17 -24.70
N THR A 147 -6.64 -9.46 -24.76
CA THR A 147 -7.26 -10.43 -23.84
C THR A 147 -6.19 -11.00 -22.93
N ILE A 148 -6.40 -10.94 -21.64
CA ILE A 148 -5.48 -11.49 -20.65
C ILE A 148 -6.21 -12.43 -19.70
N SER A 149 -5.63 -13.62 -19.50
CA SER A 149 -6.14 -14.56 -18.50
C SER A 149 -5.88 -14.06 -17.09
N LYS A 150 -6.80 -14.32 -16.18
CA LYS A 150 -6.62 -14.09 -14.73
C LYS A 150 -5.36 -14.80 -14.21
N GLU A 151 -4.99 -15.93 -14.76
CA GLU A 151 -3.81 -16.71 -14.38
C GLU A 151 -2.49 -15.99 -14.71
N SER A 152 -2.52 -15.04 -15.65
CA SER A 152 -1.34 -14.23 -16.04
C SER A 152 -1.02 -13.11 -15.03
N ASN A 153 -1.72 -13.03 -13.91
CA ASN A 153 -1.50 -12.00 -12.89
C ASN A 153 -0.09 -12.05 -12.26
N LEU A 154 0.57 -13.23 -12.25
CA LEU A 154 1.94 -13.40 -11.72
C LEU A 154 3.02 -12.88 -12.67
N ASP A 155 2.77 -12.94 -13.96
CA ASP A 155 3.74 -12.60 -15.01
C ASP A 155 3.37 -11.33 -15.78
N THR A 156 2.45 -10.53 -15.25
CA THR A 156 2.01 -9.25 -15.80
C THR A 156 2.25 -8.11 -14.82
N LEU A 157 2.92 -7.07 -15.32
CA LEU A 157 3.13 -5.81 -14.61
C LEU A 157 2.25 -4.72 -15.23
N VAL A 158 1.52 -4.00 -14.41
CA VAL A 158 0.67 -2.88 -14.83
C VAL A 158 1.25 -1.56 -14.35
N PHE A 159 1.58 -0.66 -15.26
CA PHE A 159 1.92 0.73 -14.96
C PHE A 159 0.65 1.59 -15.08
N ALA A 160 0.15 2.07 -13.97
CA ALA A 160 -0.93 3.04 -13.90
C ALA A 160 -0.35 4.46 -13.95
N ARG A 161 -0.16 4.98 -15.17
CA ARG A 161 0.38 6.33 -15.44
C ARG A 161 -0.75 7.32 -15.74
N LEU A 162 -1.82 7.18 -15.01
CA LEU A 162 -2.99 8.05 -15.08
C LEU A 162 -2.65 9.36 -14.36
N GLY A 163 -2.79 10.48 -15.05
CA GLY A 163 -2.79 11.80 -14.43
C GLY A 163 -4.09 11.99 -13.63
N VAL A 164 -4.26 13.15 -13.02
CA VAL A 164 -5.58 13.57 -12.55
C VAL A 164 -6.43 13.79 -13.79
N GLN A 165 -7.28 12.84 -14.09
CA GLN A 165 -8.28 12.95 -15.15
C GLN A 165 -9.68 12.75 -14.58
N GLU A 166 -10.61 13.53 -15.10
CA GLU A 166 -12.05 13.41 -14.83
C GLU A 166 -12.68 12.13 -15.46
N GLU A 167 -11.88 11.25 -16.06
CA GLU A 167 -12.39 10.06 -16.75
C GLU A 167 -12.27 8.82 -15.86
N ASP A 168 -13.39 8.43 -15.29
CA ASP A 168 -13.58 7.30 -14.37
C ASP A 168 -13.17 5.92 -14.92
N ASN A 169 -13.07 5.74 -16.24
CA ASN A 169 -12.91 4.44 -16.87
C ASN A 169 -11.52 3.81 -16.62
N ALA A 170 -10.44 4.56 -16.81
CA ALA A 170 -9.09 4.02 -16.68
C ALA A 170 -8.75 3.66 -15.22
N GLU A 171 -9.21 4.45 -14.27
CA GLU A 171 -9.09 4.17 -12.84
C GLU A 171 -9.84 2.89 -12.45
N HIS A 172 -11.06 2.75 -12.96
CA HIS A 172 -11.88 1.55 -12.75
C HIS A 172 -11.18 0.30 -13.30
N ILE A 173 -10.59 0.39 -14.48
CA ILE A 173 -9.85 -0.69 -15.13
C ILE A 173 -8.64 -1.13 -14.29
N VAL A 174 -7.83 -0.17 -13.89
CA VAL A 174 -6.66 -0.42 -13.03
C VAL A 174 -7.11 -1.08 -11.73
N LYS A 175 -8.23 -0.63 -11.14
CA LYS A 175 -8.79 -1.24 -9.94
C LYS A 175 -9.25 -2.68 -10.17
N VAL A 176 -9.92 -2.97 -11.28
CA VAL A 176 -10.32 -4.34 -11.63
C VAL A 176 -9.10 -5.26 -11.76
N LEU A 177 -8.04 -4.82 -12.46
CA LEU A 177 -6.79 -5.59 -12.57
C LEU A 177 -6.16 -5.81 -11.19
N GLN A 178 -6.12 -4.78 -10.36
CA GLN A 178 -5.63 -4.87 -8.98
C GLN A 178 -6.43 -5.90 -8.17
N ASP A 179 -7.75 -5.84 -8.20
CA ASP A 179 -8.66 -6.74 -7.48
C ASP A 179 -8.52 -8.20 -7.99
N ARG A 180 -8.16 -8.37 -9.27
CA ARG A 180 -7.83 -9.66 -9.90
C ARG A 180 -6.40 -10.14 -9.64
N GLY A 181 -5.64 -9.42 -8.85
CA GLY A 181 -4.32 -9.85 -8.38
C GLY A 181 -3.15 -9.45 -9.27
N PHE A 182 -3.36 -8.66 -10.30
CA PHE A 182 -2.26 -8.11 -11.09
C PHE A 182 -1.39 -7.16 -10.26
N LEU A 183 -0.09 -7.18 -10.51
CA LEU A 183 0.83 -6.24 -9.89
C LEU A 183 0.68 -4.88 -10.56
N VAL A 184 0.18 -3.91 -9.80
CA VAL A 184 -0.05 -2.54 -10.28
C VAL A 184 0.94 -1.57 -9.64
N LEU A 185 1.60 -0.77 -10.44
CA LEU A 185 2.41 0.38 -10.04
C LEU A 185 1.70 1.68 -10.51
N ASN A 186 0.88 2.34 -9.67
CA ASN A 186 0.61 2.02 -8.26
C ASN A 186 -0.87 1.75 -8.05
N PRO A 187 -1.27 1.15 -6.92
CA PRO A 187 -2.67 0.92 -6.59
C PRO A 187 -3.46 2.24 -6.51
N VAL A 188 -4.70 2.22 -7.04
CA VAL A 188 -5.53 3.41 -7.20
C VAL A 188 -5.74 4.17 -5.89
N GLN A 189 -6.14 3.47 -4.82
CA GLN A 189 -6.44 4.09 -3.54
C GLN A 189 -5.24 4.80 -2.89
N TYR A 190 -4.04 4.26 -3.04
CA TYR A 190 -2.82 4.87 -2.50
C TYR A 190 -2.30 5.98 -3.40
N SER A 191 -2.49 5.85 -4.73
CA SER A 191 -2.17 6.89 -5.69
C SER A 191 -3.06 8.12 -5.47
N ALA A 192 -4.36 7.94 -5.27
CA ALA A 192 -5.30 9.03 -4.98
C ALA A 192 -4.89 9.81 -3.72
N LEU A 193 -4.54 9.10 -2.63
CA LEU A 193 -4.05 9.72 -1.40
C LEU A 193 -2.76 10.52 -1.63
N ALA A 194 -1.81 9.99 -2.40
CA ALA A 194 -0.55 10.66 -2.69
C ALA A 194 -0.74 11.87 -3.62
N CYS A 195 -1.70 11.82 -4.55
CA CYS A 195 -2.02 12.91 -5.46
C CYS A 195 -2.70 14.09 -4.74
N ASN A 196 -3.43 13.85 -3.67
CA ASN A 196 -4.05 14.89 -2.87
C ASN A 196 -3.07 15.45 -1.84
N LYS A 197 -2.63 16.70 -2.02
CA LYS A 197 -1.60 17.32 -1.17
C LYS A 197 -2.01 17.50 0.29
N TYR A 198 -3.32 17.70 0.56
CA TYR A 198 -3.79 17.81 1.92
C TYR A 198 -3.85 16.44 2.61
N ASP A 199 -4.36 15.42 1.93
CA ASP A 199 -4.45 14.07 2.48
C ASP A 199 -3.06 13.49 2.77
N SER A 200 -2.10 13.72 1.86
CA SER A 200 -0.70 13.33 2.09
C SER A 200 -0.06 14.09 3.25
N ALA A 201 -0.34 15.39 3.41
CA ALA A 201 0.16 16.17 4.56
C ALA A 201 -0.45 15.69 5.88
N VAL A 202 -1.73 15.33 5.91
CA VAL A 202 -2.38 14.70 7.08
C VAL A 202 -1.75 13.35 7.40
N LEU A 203 -1.45 12.53 6.38
CA LEU A 203 -0.75 11.26 6.56
C LEU A 203 0.64 11.48 7.16
N PHE A 204 1.41 12.43 6.66
CA PHE A 204 2.73 12.77 7.18
C PHE A 204 2.66 13.23 8.64
N LYS A 205 1.68 14.10 8.98
CA LYS A 205 1.45 14.54 10.36
C LYS A 205 1.18 13.36 11.30
N LYS A 206 0.31 12.43 10.90
CA LYS A 206 0.02 11.20 11.67
C LYS A 206 1.24 10.29 11.83
N GLY A 207 2.10 10.24 10.82
CA GLY A 207 3.32 9.44 10.82
C GLY A 207 4.52 10.16 11.43
N GLU A 208 4.37 11.38 11.97
CA GLU A 208 5.47 12.19 12.50
C GLU A 208 6.61 12.41 11.48
N ILE A 209 6.24 12.57 10.20
CA ILE A 209 7.18 12.95 9.14
C ILE A 209 7.38 14.46 9.20
N PRO A 210 8.64 14.93 9.24
CA PRO A 210 8.94 16.37 9.18
C PRO A 210 8.36 16.98 7.91
N GLN A 211 7.56 18.04 8.06
CA GLN A 211 6.94 18.77 6.96
C GLN A 211 6.62 20.20 7.38
N PRO A 212 6.45 21.15 6.45
CA PRO A 212 5.99 22.48 6.78
C PRO A 212 4.64 22.47 7.49
N ASN A 213 4.42 23.35 8.45
CA ASN A 213 3.08 23.54 9.03
C ASN A 213 2.07 23.87 7.94
N PHE A 214 0.85 23.39 8.05
CA PHE A 214 -0.15 23.52 7.00
C PHE A 214 -1.58 23.60 7.56
N CYS A 215 -2.48 24.17 6.76
CA CYS A 215 -3.93 24.07 6.96
C CYS A 215 -4.67 23.88 5.64
N LEU A 216 -5.89 23.35 5.72
CA LEU A 216 -6.85 23.38 4.62
C LEU A 216 -7.51 24.77 4.56
N MET A 217 -7.70 25.30 3.35
CA MET A 217 -8.45 26.53 3.14
C MET A 217 -9.56 26.30 2.11
N THR A 218 -10.78 26.59 2.52
CA THR A 218 -11.99 26.56 1.70
C THR A 218 -12.70 27.91 1.79
N LYS A 219 -13.69 28.13 0.93
CA LYS A 219 -14.53 29.31 1.00
C LYS A 219 -15.22 29.46 2.37
N ASP A 220 -15.76 28.38 2.91
CA ASP A 220 -16.48 28.40 4.19
C ASP A 220 -15.55 28.79 5.33
N ILE A 221 -14.35 28.21 5.38
CA ILE A 221 -13.31 28.58 6.38
C ILE A 221 -12.94 30.05 6.24
N LEU A 222 -12.75 30.55 5.01
CA LEU A 222 -12.35 31.93 4.76
C LEU A 222 -13.37 32.94 5.29
N TYR A 223 -14.68 32.66 5.17
CA TYR A 223 -15.74 33.57 5.58
C TYR A 223 -16.26 33.37 7.01
N ASP A 224 -15.73 32.37 7.74
CA ASP A 224 -15.88 32.22 9.19
C ASP A 224 -14.63 32.79 9.88
N GLU A 225 -14.75 33.97 10.49
CA GLU A 225 -13.61 34.68 11.09
C GLU A 225 -12.84 33.82 12.13
N LYS A 226 -13.57 33.02 12.91
CA LYS A 226 -12.97 32.15 13.90
C LYS A 226 -12.18 31.02 13.25
N GLN A 227 -12.80 30.28 12.33
CA GLN A 227 -12.15 29.17 11.61
C GLN A 227 -10.97 29.67 10.78
N TYR A 228 -11.09 30.83 10.13
CA TYR A 228 -10.01 31.45 9.40
C TYR A 228 -8.79 31.71 10.29
N ASN A 229 -8.98 32.37 11.45
CA ASN A 229 -7.88 32.66 12.34
C ASN A 229 -7.29 31.40 12.97
N GLU A 230 -8.08 30.39 13.28
CA GLU A 230 -7.60 29.10 13.74
C GLU A 230 -6.73 28.42 12.67
N ALA A 231 -7.18 28.38 11.43
CA ALA A 231 -6.42 27.82 10.31
C ALA A 231 -5.10 28.57 10.06
N MET A 232 -5.12 29.90 10.13
CA MET A 232 -3.88 30.69 9.98
C MET A 232 -2.88 30.44 11.11
N LYS A 233 -3.33 30.21 12.34
CA LYS A 233 -2.50 29.85 13.49
C LYS A 233 -1.96 28.43 13.42
N GLU A 234 -2.61 27.51 12.71
CA GLU A 234 -2.02 26.21 12.43
C GLU A 234 -0.76 26.30 11.55
N VAL A 235 -0.72 27.28 10.65
CA VAL A 235 0.44 27.51 9.77
C VAL A 235 1.51 28.35 10.46
N TYR A 236 1.09 29.45 11.09
CA TYR A 236 1.92 30.39 11.84
C TYR A 236 1.34 30.63 13.24
N PRO A 237 1.86 30.01 14.30
CA PRO A 237 1.38 30.25 15.68
C PRO A 237 1.39 31.71 16.10
N GLU A 238 2.29 32.52 15.53
CA GLU A 238 2.41 33.96 15.73
C GLU A 238 1.44 34.82 14.92
N TRP A 239 0.51 34.22 14.13
CA TRP A 239 -0.49 34.94 13.36
C TRP A 239 -1.25 35.98 14.16
N ASN A 240 -1.23 37.24 13.71
CA ASN A 240 -1.88 38.34 14.38
C ASN A 240 -3.24 38.67 13.71
N GLU A 241 -4.32 38.25 14.35
CA GLU A 241 -5.69 38.45 13.87
C GLU A 241 -6.19 39.90 13.92
N LYS A 242 -5.55 40.74 14.80
CA LYS A 242 -5.97 42.10 15.05
C LYS A 242 -5.21 43.15 14.23
N ASP A 243 -4.04 42.81 13.76
CA ASP A 243 -3.14 43.74 13.08
C ASP A 243 -2.45 43.01 11.91
N MET A 244 -3.05 43.14 10.75
CA MET A 244 -2.58 42.47 9.53
C MET A 244 -1.19 42.94 9.08
N ASP A 245 -0.76 44.17 9.44
CA ASP A 245 0.57 44.67 9.10
C ASP A 245 1.67 43.86 9.78
N LYS A 246 1.40 43.29 10.96
CA LYS A 246 2.34 42.40 11.66
C LYS A 246 2.55 41.05 10.98
N ASN A 247 1.71 40.70 10.04
CA ASN A 247 1.82 39.43 9.29
C ASN A 247 2.60 39.62 7.97
N GLU A 248 3.14 40.81 7.68
CA GLU A 248 3.82 41.10 6.41
C GLU A 248 5.04 40.22 6.16
N GLU A 249 5.77 39.82 7.20
CA GLU A 249 6.94 38.96 7.12
C GLU A 249 6.59 37.47 6.99
N LEU A 250 5.35 37.07 7.33
CA LEU A 250 4.86 35.71 7.20
C LEU A 250 4.62 35.39 5.73
N THR A 251 5.23 34.35 5.21
CA THR A 251 5.06 33.95 3.82
C THR A 251 4.37 32.60 3.71
N PHE A 252 3.26 32.56 3.01
CA PHE A 252 2.50 31.34 2.74
C PHE A 252 2.83 30.79 1.36
N VAL A 253 2.98 29.44 1.28
CA VAL A 253 2.97 28.70 0.03
C VAL A 253 1.57 28.10 -0.14
N MET A 254 0.85 28.56 -1.14
CA MET A 254 -0.50 28.07 -1.47
C MET A 254 -0.39 27.08 -2.60
N LYS A 255 -1.11 25.96 -2.48
CA LYS A 255 -1.15 24.92 -3.51
C LYS A 255 -2.58 24.46 -3.72
N ILE A 256 -2.99 24.22 -4.98
CA ILE A 256 -4.19 23.43 -5.29
C ILE A 256 -3.92 21.97 -4.90
N LEU A 257 -4.96 21.25 -4.47
CA LEU A 257 -4.78 19.91 -3.89
C LEU A 257 -4.28 18.90 -4.92
N ASP A 258 -4.74 19.00 -6.15
CA ASP A 258 -4.53 18.10 -7.29
C ASP A 258 -3.52 18.62 -8.33
N GLY A 259 -2.79 19.69 -8.04
CA GLY A 259 -1.81 20.30 -8.96
C GLY A 259 -0.55 19.44 -9.17
N HIS A 260 -0.06 19.40 -10.40
CA HIS A 260 1.11 18.65 -10.80
C HIS A 260 2.19 19.56 -11.42
N GLY A 261 3.47 19.13 -11.35
CA GLY A 261 4.56 19.79 -12.04
C GLY A 261 4.80 21.25 -11.61
N GLY A 262 4.37 21.65 -10.41
CA GLY A 262 4.46 23.03 -9.92
C GLY A 262 3.33 23.94 -10.40
N THR A 263 2.36 23.43 -11.18
CA THR A 263 1.14 24.17 -11.56
C THR A 263 0.25 24.35 -10.32
N GLY A 264 -0.35 25.54 -10.18
CA GLY A 264 -1.24 25.84 -9.05
C GLY A 264 -0.49 26.05 -7.72
N VAL A 265 0.79 26.43 -7.76
CA VAL A 265 1.59 26.80 -6.59
C VAL A 265 1.93 28.28 -6.65
N ALA A 266 1.62 29.02 -5.59
CA ALA A 266 1.90 30.45 -5.47
C ALA A 266 2.40 30.78 -4.06
N MET A 267 3.09 31.91 -3.92
CA MET A 267 3.48 32.48 -2.63
C MET A 267 2.77 33.80 -2.39
N CYS A 268 2.42 34.06 -1.13
CA CYS A 268 1.79 35.29 -0.72
C CYS A 268 2.27 35.67 0.69
N ASP A 269 2.51 36.97 0.92
CA ASP A 269 2.74 37.46 2.28
C ASP A 269 1.43 37.48 3.11
N GLY A 270 1.57 37.37 4.42
CA GLY A 270 0.42 37.26 5.32
C GLY A 270 -0.46 38.52 5.34
N LYS A 271 0.09 39.70 5.00
CA LYS A 271 -0.69 40.93 4.91
C LYS A 271 -1.69 40.90 3.74
N LYS A 272 -1.33 40.23 2.63
CA LYS A 272 -2.14 40.17 1.40
C LYS A 272 -2.94 38.87 1.26
N ILE A 273 -2.69 37.87 2.08
CA ILE A 273 -3.25 36.52 1.92
C ILE A 273 -4.79 36.51 1.86
N LEU A 274 -5.45 37.32 2.72
CA LEU A 274 -6.90 37.41 2.75
C LEU A 274 -7.49 37.86 1.42
N ALA A 275 -6.97 38.97 0.87
CA ALA A 275 -7.43 39.51 -0.42
C ALA A 275 -7.17 38.52 -1.57
N PHE A 276 -6.06 37.80 -1.52
CA PHE A 276 -5.72 36.80 -2.52
C PHE A 276 -6.67 35.60 -2.49
N LEU A 277 -6.98 35.10 -1.29
CA LEU A 277 -7.95 34.01 -1.09
C LEU A 277 -9.36 34.42 -1.52
N GLN A 278 -9.79 35.63 -1.18
CA GLN A 278 -11.09 36.20 -1.63
C GLN A 278 -11.18 36.23 -3.16
N MET A 279 -10.09 36.62 -3.85
CA MET A 279 -10.04 36.62 -5.31
C MET A 279 -10.18 35.19 -5.88
N ILE A 280 -9.46 34.22 -5.32
CA ILE A 280 -9.53 32.80 -5.78
C ILE A 280 -10.94 32.28 -5.62
N PHE A 281 -11.55 32.43 -4.43
CA PHE A 281 -12.89 31.90 -4.16
C PHE A 281 -14.03 32.70 -4.83
N ALA A 282 -13.75 33.90 -5.30
CA ALA A 282 -14.68 34.63 -6.18
C ALA A 282 -14.72 34.03 -7.59
N ILE A 283 -13.59 33.49 -8.08
CA ILE A 283 -13.47 32.85 -9.38
C ILE A 283 -13.96 31.39 -9.32
N ASP A 284 -13.54 30.65 -8.29
CA ASP A 284 -13.85 29.22 -8.11
C ASP A 284 -14.25 28.97 -6.64
N PRO A 285 -15.54 29.05 -6.30
CA PRO A 285 -16.04 28.89 -4.92
C PRO A 285 -15.82 27.50 -4.32
N GLU A 286 -15.75 26.46 -5.17
CA GLU A 286 -15.59 25.07 -4.73
C GLU A 286 -14.13 24.65 -4.60
N ARG A 287 -13.20 25.53 -4.97
CA ARG A 287 -11.77 25.26 -4.88
C ARG A 287 -11.34 24.97 -3.43
N LYS A 288 -10.47 23.98 -3.27
CA LYS A 288 -9.80 23.69 -2.01
C LYS A 288 -8.31 23.95 -2.17
N LEU A 289 -7.69 24.54 -1.16
CA LEU A 289 -6.26 24.87 -1.15
C LEU A 289 -5.61 24.31 0.10
N ILE A 290 -4.37 23.90 0.00
CA ILE A 290 -3.49 23.76 1.16
C ILE A 290 -2.62 25.00 1.28
N LEU A 291 -2.62 25.61 2.45
CA LEU A 291 -1.69 26.68 2.80
C LEU A 291 -0.57 26.07 3.65
N GLN A 292 0.67 26.36 3.31
CA GLN A 292 1.84 25.86 4.04
C GLN A 292 2.75 27.02 4.45
N LYS A 293 3.43 26.86 5.57
CA LYS A 293 4.52 27.74 5.97
C LYS A 293 5.63 27.68 4.93
N LYS A 294 6.15 28.82 4.50
CA LYS A 294 7.37 28.86 3.69
C LYS A 294 8.57 28.58 4.59
N GLU A 295 9.28 27.52 4.31
CA GLU A 295 10.54 27.20 4.98
C GLU A 295 11.74 27.68 4.16
N GLU A 296 12.88 27.91 4.81
CA GLU A 296 14.12 28.35 4.18
C GLU A 296 14.90 27.14 3.64
N ALA A 297 14.85 26.96 2.31
CA ALA A 297 15.53 25.86 1.63
C ALA A 297 17.03 26.07 1.50
N ASP A 298 17.82 25.01 1.74
CA ASP A 298 19.25 24.95 1.46
C ASP A 298 19.51 24.35 0.06
N GLY A 299 19.41 25.19 -0.96
CA GLY A 299 19.94 24.91 -2.30
C GLY A 299 19.15 23.94 -3.17
N GLY A 300 17.86 23.74 -2.96
CA GLY A 300 17.00 22.89 -3.81
C GLY A 300 16.35 21.77 -3.04
N ASP A 301 15.84 20.75 -3.73
CA ASP A 301 15.25 19.59 -3.12
C ASP A 301 15.90 18.28 -3.59
N ILE A 302 15.66 17.21 -2.85
CA ILE A 302 16.19 15.88 -3.12
C ILE A 302 15.00 14.96 -3.42
N ARG A 303 15.03 14.33 -4.61
CA ARG A 303 14.06 13.29 -4.98
C ARG A 303 14.65 11.92 -4.77
N VAL A 304 13.98 11.09 -3.98
CA VAL A 304 14.39 9.73 -3.65
C VAL A 304 13.35 8.75 -4.17
N HIS A 305 13.73 7.89 -5.11
CA HIS A 305 12.88 6.81 -5.60
C HIS A 305 12.99 5.60 -4.70
N VAL A 306 11.87 5.18 -4.13
CA VAL A 306 11.79 4.05 -3.19
C VAL A 306 10.88 2.97 -3.75
N LEU A 307 11.35 1.73 -3.71
CA LEU A 307 10.58 0.53 -3.93
C LEU A 307 10.28 -0.13 -2.58
N THR A 308 9.02 -0.32 -2.27
CA THR A 308 8.59 -0.97 -1.04
C THR A 308 8.16 -2.40 -1.33
N LEU A 309 8.89 -3.35 -0.80
CA LEU A 309 8.60 -4.77 -0.87
C LEU A 309 7.97 -5.24 0.45
N ARG A 310 7.57 -6.51 0.51
CA ARG A 310 6.89 -7.08 1.68
C ARG A 310 7.66 -6.92 2.99
N ASP A 311 8.96 -7.14 2.96
CA ASP A 311 9.83 -7.25 4.13
C ASP A 311 10.96 -6.21 4.16
N LYS A 312 11.07 -5.41 3.11
CA LYS A 312 12.15 -4.42 2.97
C LYS A 312 11.77 -3.30 2.03
N GLN A 313 12.53 -2.22 2.13
CA GLN A 313 12.48 -1.10 1.21
C GLN A 313 13.82 -0.91 0.53
N ILE A 314 13.79 -0.51 -0.73
CA ILE A 314 15.00 -0.32 -1.55
C ILE A 314 14.99 1.11 -2.10
N ILE A 315 16.03 1.86 -1.83
CA ILE A 315 16.30 3.13 -2.51
C ILE A 315 16.83 2.79 -3.91
N LEU A 316 15.98 2.93 -4.92
CA LEU A 316 16.32 2.61 -6.30
C LEU A 316 17.28 3.63 -6.90
N ALA A 317 17.01 4.91 -6.66
CA ALA A 317 17.82 6.03 -7.18
C ALA A 317 17.49 7.33 -6.43
N LYS A 318 18.35 8.30 -6.55
CA LYS A 318 18.23 9.60 -5.91
C LYS A 318 18.89 10.70 -6.73
N MET A 319 18.32 11.91 -6.67
CA MET A 319 18.88 13.10 -7.34
C MET A 319 18.57 14.35 -6.55
N LYS A 320 19.43 15.34 -6.63
CA LYS A 320 19.16 16.71 -6.18
C LYS A 320 18.67 17.53 -7.37
N ARG A 321 17.61 18.32 -7.16
CA ARG A 321 17.09 19.25 -8.16
C ARG A 321 17.46 20.67 -7.76
N VAL A 322 18.29 21.29 -8.56
CA VAL A 322 18.83 22.63 -8.30
C VAL A 322 18.02 23.66 -9.08
N LYS A 323 17.61 24.72 -8.41
CA LYS A 323 16.83 25.79 -9.01
C LYS A 323 17.70 26.59 -9.97
N LEU A 324 17.20 26.92 -11.15
CA LEU A 324 17.77 27.87 -12.05
C LEU A 324 16.98 29.17 -11.99
N GLY A 325 17.68 30.27 -11.68
CA GLY A 325 17.07 31.61 -11.68
C GLY A 325 16.25 31.93 -10.42
N GLY A 326 15.33 32.90 -10.55
CA GLY A 326 14.54 33.45 -9.43
C GLY A 326 13.28 32.68 -9.05
N ASP A 327 12.98 31.52 -9.66
CA ASP A 327 11.80 30.71 -9.27
C ASP A 327 12.09 29.98 -7.97
N PHE A 328 11.10 29.96 -7.07
CA PHE A 328 11.19 29.22 -5.81
C PHE A 328 10.94 27.71 -5.96
N ARG A 329 10.40 27.28 -7.11
CA ARG A 329 10.12 25.88 -7.44
C ARG A 329 11.36 25.20 -8.04
N SER A 330 11.56 23.92 -7.71
CA SER A 330 12.70 23.11 -8.15
C SER A 330 12.35 22.00 -9.14
N ASN A 331 11.23 22.15 -9.87
CA ASN A 331 10.78 21.12 -10.82
C ASN A 331 11.66 21.11 -12.09
N VAL A 332 12.16 19.91 -12.46
CA VAL A 332 12.94 19.70 -13.71
C VAL A 332 12.12 20.10 -14.95
N SER A 333 10.78 19.86 -14.93
CA SER A 333 9.88 20.31 -16.01
C SER A 333 9.85 21.83 -16.20
N LEU A 334 10.30 22.61 -15.22
CA LEU A 334 10.43 24.07 -15.26
C LEU A 334 11.87 24.52 -15.49
N GLY A 335 12.78 23.60 -15.87
CA GLY A 335 14.16 23.91 -16.21
C GLY A 335 15.16 23.79 -15.06
N ALA A 336 14.81 23.19 -13.93
CA ALA A 336 15.78 22.89 -12.88
C ALA A 336 16.77 21.81 -13.37
N GLU A 337 18.03 21.93 -12.96
CA GLU A 337 19.06 20.92 -13.21
C GLU A 337 18.97 19.80 -12.18
N ALA A 338 19.22 18.57 -12.63
CA ALA A 338 19.30 17.40 -11.77
C ALA A 338 20.76 16.94 -11.64
N GLU A 339 21.22 16.70 -10.41
CA GLU A 339 22.58 16.29 -10.13
C GLU A 339 22.62 15.10 -9.15
N PRO A 340 23.70 14.29 -9.18
CA PRO A 340 23.91 13.23 -8.21
C PRO A 340 23.98 13.77 -6.79
N VAL A 341 23.41 13.03 -5.83
CA VAL A 341 23.44 13.41 -4.41
C VAL A 341 23.76 12.21 -3.52
N LYS A 342 24.42 12.48 -2.40
CA LYS A 342 24.57 11.53 -1.31
C LYS A 342 23.60 11.91 -0.19
N LEU A 343 22.73 10.99 0.20
CA LEU A 343 21.80 11.22 1.29
C LEU A 343 22.53 11.21 2.64
N THR A 344 22.01 11.97 3.59
CA THR A 344 22.34 11.80 5.00
C THR A 344 21.53 10.65 5.59
N PRO A 345 21.95 10.02 6.69
CA PRO A 345 21.17 8.98 7.35
C PRO A 345 19.74 9.43 7.71
N GLU A 346 19.58 10.68 8.10
CA GLU A 346 18.26 11.27 8.38
C GLU A 346 17.38 11.30 7.12
N GLN A 347 17.90 11.75 5.98
CA GLN A 347 17.18 11.81 4.71
C GLN A 347 16.79 10.41 4.21
N GLU A 348 17.66 9.41 4.42
CA GLU A 348 17.36 8.01 4.12
C GLU A 348 16.16 7.53 4.94
N GLN A 349 16.18 7.73 6.26
CA GLN A 349 15.09 7.33 7.15
C GLN A 349 13.78 8.06 6.84
N ILE A 350 13.83 9.37 6.58
CA ILE A 350 12.66 10.15 6.17
C ILE A 350 12.06 9.59 4.87
N ALA A 351 12.88 9.31 3.85
CA ALA A 351 12.41 8.76 2.59
C ALA A 351 11.73 7.40 2.76
N LEU A 352 12.39 6.47 3.49
CA LEU A 352 11.87 5.12 3.72
C LEU A 352 10.59 5.15 4.56
N LYS A 353 10.55 5.93 5.64
CA LYS A 353 9.37 6.06 6.50
C LYS A 353 8.18 6.66 5.74
N THR A 354 8.42 7.69 4.91
CA THR A 354 7.39 8.31 4.07
C THR A 354 6.83 7.32 3.05
N ALA A 355 7.70 6.58 2.35
CA ALA A 355 7.30 5.55 1.40
C ALA A 355 6.49 4.43 2.08
N GLN A 356 6.90 3.98 3.26
CA GLN A 356 6.20 2.97 4.04
C GLN A 356 4.78 3.40 4.42
N LEU A 357 4.63 4.63 4.90
CA LEU A 357 3.34 5.20 5.29
C LEU A 357 2.38 5.32 4.11
N SER A 358 2.88 5.65 2.93
CA SER A 358 2.05 5.81 1.72
C SER A 358 1.47 4.51 1.19
N LYS A 359 2.05 3.37 1.55
CA LYS A 359 1.73 2.04 0.99
C LYS A 359 1.88 1.94 -0.52
N LEU A 360 2.58 2.87 -1.14
CA LEU A 360 2.90 2.81 -2.57
C LEU A 360 4.03 1.81 -2.80
N PRO A 361 3.84 0.80 -3.68
CA PRO A 361 4.92 -0.12 -4.07
C PRO A 361 6.13 0.60 -4.65
N TRP A 362 5.91 1.64 -5.47
CA TRP A 362 6.94 2.50 -6.01
C TRP A 362 6.52 3.97 -5.92
N CYS A 363 7.37 4.80 -5.33
CA CYS A 363 7.12 6.23 -5.22
C CYS A 363 8.42 7.03 -5.35
N ALA A 364 8.27 8.34 -5.51
CA ALA A 364 9.35 9.28 -5.25
C ALA A 364 8.96 10.21 -4.11
N VAL A 365 9.86 10.35 -3.13
CA VAL A 365 9.74 11.24 -1.99
C VAL A 365 10.59 12.47 -2.26
N ASP A 366 9.97 13.65 -2.18
CA ASP A 366 10.66 14.93 -2.37
C ASP A 366 10.97 15.54 -0.99
N ILE A 367 12.26 15.62 -0.67
CA ILE A 367 12.79 16.13 0.60
C ILE A 367 13.49 17.46 0.35
N MET A 368 13.12 18.48 1.10
CA MET A 368 13.77 19.79 1.07
C MET A 368 14.70 19.92 2.27
N PRO A 369 16.02 19.96 2.06
CA PRO A 369 16.96 20.39 3.09
C PRO A 369 16.69 21.85 3.46
N LEU A 370 16.72 22.14 4.75
CA LEU A 370 16.52 23.49 5.29
C LEU A 370 17.87 24.12 5.64
N VAL A 371 17.90 25.44 5.62
CA VAL A 371 19.02 26.19 6.19
C VAL A 371 19.16 25.80 7.66
N LYS A 372 20.34 25.37 8.05
CA LYS A 372 20.60 24.79 9.37
C LYS A 372 20.14 25.71 10.50
N GLY A 373 19.25 25.21 11.35
CA GLY A 373 18.72 25.93 12.49
C GLY A 373 17.64 26.97 12.15
N SER A 374 17.18 27.06 10.89
CA SER A 374 16.07 27.95 10.52
C SER A 374 14.75 27.53 11.13
N ASN A 375 14.56 26.23 11.39
CA ASN A 375 13.38 25.69 12.08
C ASN A 375 13.76 24.58 13.07
N PRO A 376 14.10 24.96 14.34
CA PRO A 376 14.52 23.98 15.36
C PRO A 376 13.44 22.97 15.75
N GLU A 377 12.15 23.24 15.48
CA GLU A 377 11.06 22.38 15.85
C GLU A 377 10.92 21.16 14.94
N ILE A 378 11.23 21.31 13.65
CA ILE A 378 11.06 20.25 12.65
C ILE A 378 12.39 19.68 12.11
N GLY A 379 13.54 20.25 12.51
CA GLY A 379 14.87 19.79 12.11
C GLY A 379 15.38 20.38 10.80
N ASP A 380 16.37 19.73 10.19
CA ASP A 380 17.09 20.24 9.02
C ASP A 380 16.53 19.73 7.68
N ASN A 381 15.47 18.92 7.68
CA ASN A 381 14.87 18.33 6.48
C ASN A 381 13.35 18.25 6.59
N VAL A 382 12.63 18.57 5.51
CA VAL A 382 11.17 18.40 5.43
C VAL A 382 10.75 17.67 4.17
N VAL A 383 9.69 16.88 4.26
CA VAL A 383 9.05 16.28 3.08
C VAL A 383 8.10 17.30 2.48
N LEU A 384 8.24 17.55 1.18
CA LEU A 384 7.37 18.43 0.41
C LEU A 384 6.17 17.71 -0.17
N GLU A 385 6.41 16.52 -0.75
CA GLU A 385 5.38 15.69 -1.39
C GLU A 385 5.88 14.25 -1.60
N ILE A 386 4.92 13.37 -1.87
CA ILE A 386 5.17 12.02 -2.37
C ILE A 386 4.49 11.87 -3.73
N ASN A 387 5.21 11.29 -4.69
CA ASN A 387 4.74 11.10 -6.06
C ASN A 387 4.45 9.62 -6.32
N ALA A 388 3.19 9.30 -6.63
CA ALA A 388 2.74 7.95 -6.99
C ALA A 388 3.08 7.59 -8.45
N SER A 389 3.33 8.58 -9.29
CA SER A 389 3.68 8.41 -10.72
C SER A 389 4.90 9.23 -11.10
N PRO A 390 6.08 8.95 -10.46
CA PRO A 390 7.25 9.80 -10.68
C PRO A 390 7.78 9.65 -12.11
N GLY A 391 8.30 10.76 -12.67
CA GLY A 391 9.00 10.75 -13.95
C GLY A 391 10.30 9.96 -13.88
N THR A 392 10.67 9.32 -14.98
CA THR A 392 11.85 8.45 -15.04
C THR A 392 13.01 9.06 -15.84
N ASP A 393 12.78 10.16 -16.56
CA ASP A 393 13.75 10.77 -17.47
C ASP A 393 14.93 11.41 -16.72
N GLY A 394 14.68 12.43 -15.90
CA GLY A 394 15.74 13.12 -15.17
C GLY A 394 16.55 12.22 -14.24
N ILE A 395 15.91 11.23 -13.61
CA ILE A 395 16.64 10.27 -12.78
C ILE A 395 17.51 9.34 -13.61
N SER A 396 17.05 8.92 -14.82
CA SER A 396 17.86 8.12 -15.75
C SER A 396 19.12 8.85 -16.18
N GLU A 397 19.03 10.16 -16.46
CA GLU A 397 20.19 11.00 -16.79
C GLU A 397 21.20 11.07 -15.66
N VAL A 398 20.72 11.27 -14.42
CA VAL A 398 21.58 11.40 -13.24
C VAL A 398 22.33 10.12 -12.90
N ILE A 399 21.65 8.97 -13.02
CA ILE A 399 22.31 7.68 -12.73
C ILE A 399 23.10 7.12 -13.92
N GLY A 400 22.97 7.73 -15.11
CA GLY A 400 23.64 7.27 -16.35
C GLY A 400 23.12 5.94 -16.87
N GLU A 401 21.90 5.56 -16.49
CA GLU A 401 21.25 4.29 -16.84
C GLU A 401 19.73 4.49 -16.94
N ASN A 402 19.06 3.72 -17.81
CA ASN A 402 17.61 3.74 -17.86
C ASN A 402 17.02 3.23 -16.54
N PHE A 403 16.34 4.10 -15.81
CA PHE A 403 15.78 3.81 -14.49
C PHE A 403 14.77 2.64 -14.50
N VAL A 404 14.03 2.45 -15.62
CA VAL A 404 13.06 1.34 -15.73
C VAL A 404 13.78 -0.02 -15.68
N ASN A 405 15.01 -0.12 -16.20
CA ASN A 405 15.82 -1.34 -16.04
C ASN A 405 16.11 -1.64 -14.57
N VAL A 406 16.49 -0.59 -13.80
CA VAL A 406 16.74 -0.71 -12.35
C VAL A 406 15.47 -1.15 -11.64
N LEU A 407 14.33 -0.56 -11.97
CA LEU A 407 13.03 -0.90 -11.40
C LEU A 407 12.66 -2.36 -11.70
N LEU A 408 12.64 -2.78 -12.97
CA LEU A 408 12.28 -4.14 -13.37
C LEU A 408 13.20 -5.19 -12.74
N HIS A 409 14.50 -4.90 -12.66
CA HIS A 409 15.47 -5.80 -12.04
C HIS A 409 15.19 -6.05 -10.54
N ASN A 410 14.71 -5.04 -9.83
CA ASN A 410 14.37 -5.15 -8.41
C ASN A 410 12.96 -5.71 -8.17
N LEU A 411 12.14 -5.89 -9.22
CA LEU A 411 10.81 -6.49 -9.19
C LEU A 411 10.81 -7.99 -9.52
N GLN A 412 11.83 -8.75 -9.09
CA GLN A 412 11.99 -10.15 -9.49
C GLN A 412 11.01 -11.11 -8.81
N ASP A 413 10.43 -10.74 -7.68
CA ASP A 413 9.42 -11.53 -6.99
C ASP A 413 8.16 -10.69 -6.69
N PRO A 414 7.15 -10.73 -7.57
CA PRO A 414 5.91 -9.98 -7.37
C PRO A 414 5.15 -10.40 -6.12
N SER A 415 5.37 -11.60 -5.59
CA SER A 415 4.74 -12.07 -4.35
C SER A 415 5.18 -11.27 -3.12
N LEU A 416 6.29 -10.54 -3.21
CA LEU A 416 6.77 -9.64 -2.17
C LEU A 416 5.96 -8.33 -2.06
N PHE A 417 5.15 -7.99 -3.07
CA PHE A 417 4.29 -6.80 -3.05
C PHE A 417 3.03 -7.00 -2.21
N TYR A 418 3.20 -7.13 -0.91
CA TYR A 418 2.06 -7.34 -0.02
C TYR A 418 1.30 -6.05 0.34
N LEU A 419 1.84 -4.87 0.01
CA LEU A 419 1.17 -3.59 0.24
C LEU A 419 -0.07 -3.39 -0.64
N GLN A 420 -0.21 -4.18 -1.72
CA GLN A 420 -1.46 -4.24 -2.44
C GLN A 420 -2.43 -5.10 -1.62
N ASP A 421 -3.53 -4.50 -1.17
CA ASP A 421 -4.59 -5.23 -0.53
C ASP A 421 -5.13 -6.25 -1.53
N LYS A 422 -4.87 -7.52 -1.28
CA LYS A 422 -5.37 -8.63 -2.07
C LYS A 422 -6.59 -9.17 -1.39
N ILE A 423 -7.70 -9.16 -2.11
CA ILE A 423 -8.93 -9.76 -1.61
C ILE A 423 -8.86 -11.26 -1.87
N ALA A 424 -9.00 -12.04 -0.81
CA ALA A 424 -9.17 -13.49 -0.87
C ALA A 424 -10.61 -13.86 -0.52
N GLY A 425 -11.10 -14.96 -1.06
CA GLY A 425 -12.35 -15.57 -0.62
C GLY A 425 -12.21 -16.17 0.78
N PHE A 426 -13.33 -16.46 1.42
CA PHE A 426 -13.31 -17.15 2.71
C PHE A 426 -12.89 -18.63 2.59
N ILE A 427 -12.90 -19.18 1.37
CA ILE A 427 -12.36 -20.50 0.99
C ILE A 427 -11.48 -20.30 -0.25
N GLU A 428 -10.28 -20.85 -0.22
CA GLU A 428 -9.32 -20.85 -1.31
C GLU A 428 -8.60 -22.18 -1.43
N ALA A 429 -8.10 -22.51 -2.62
CA ALA A 429 -7.17 -23.63 -2.81
C ALA A 429 -5.76 -23.20 -2.35
N VAL A 430 -5.13 -24.01 -1.53
CA VAL A 430 -3.75 -23.77 -1.10
C VAL A 430 -2.85 -24.93 -1.51
N THR A 431 -1.66 -24.62 -2.00
CA THR A 431 -0.64 -25.64 -2.29
C THR A 431 0.31 -25.73 -1.12
N VAL A 432 0.45 -26.92 -0.57
CA VAL A 432 1.40 -27.25 0.50
C VAL A 432 2.54 -28.05 -0.09
N LYS A 433 3.77 -27.57 0.14
CA LYS A 433 4.99 -28.28 -0.21
C LYS A 433 5.57 -28.94 1.03
N PHE A 434 5.78 -30.26 0.94
CA PHE A 434 6.31 -31.10 2.01
C PHE A 434 7.84 -31.25 1.91
N ASP A 435 8.49 -31.75 2.98
CA ASP A 435 9.96 -31.90 3.06
C ASP A 435 10.56 -32.80 1.96
N ASP A 436 9.79 -33.77 1.48
CA ASP A 436 10.19 -34.65 0.37
C ASP A 436 10.04 -34.00 -1.02
N GLY A 437 9.68 -32.70 -1.06
CA GLY A 437 9.46 -31.93 -2.27
C GLY A 437 8.09 -32.17 -2.94
N VAL A 438 7.25 -33.04 -2.38
CA VAL A 438 5.90 -33.26 -2.89
C VAL A 438 5.06 -32.02 -2.63
N GLU A 439 4.38 -31.55 -3.67
CA GLU A 439 3.39 -30.45 -3.60
C GLU A 439 1.99 -31.03 -3.74
N LYS A 440 1.08 -30.57 -2.88
CA LYS A 440 -0.32 -30.97 -2.93
C LYS A 440 -1.24 -29.80 -2.64
N GLN A 441 -2.34 -29.74 -3.40
CA GLN A 441 -3.39 -28.75 -3.19
C GLN A 441 -4.41 -29.26 -2.17
N PHE A 442 -4.88 -28.34 -1.32
CA PHE A 442 -5.92 -28.56 -0.33
C PHE A 442 -6.93 -27.43 -0.36
N LEU A 443 -8.18 -27.74 -0.14
CA LEU A 443 -9.20 -26.73 0.06
C LEU A 443 -9.07 -26.16 1.47
N ALA A 444 -8.78 -24.85 1.58
CA ALA A 444 -8.55 -24.18 2.84
C ALA A 444 -9.64 -23.14 3.14
N LYS A 445 -10.14 -23.14 4.38
CA LYS A 445 -10.90 -22.03 4.92
C LYS A 445 -9.93 -21.00 5.53
N LEU A 446 -10.08 -19.75 5.15
CA LEU A 446 -9.36 -18.61 5.70
C LEU A 446 -10.09 -18.14 6.97
N ASP A 447 -9.63 -18.58 8.15
CA ASP A 447 -10.38 -18.45 9.41
C ASP A 447 -9.87 -17.28 10.26
N THR A 448 -10.46 -16.11 10.06
CA THR A 448 -10.12 -14.86 10.80
C THR A 448 -10.34 -14.98 12.30
N GLY A 449 -11.22 -15.91 12.74
CA GLY A 449 -11.46 -16.21 14.15
C GLY A 449 -10.44 -17.15 14.79
N ASN A 450 -9.57 -17.78 13.97
CA ASN A 450 -8.59 -18.74 14.49
C ASN A 450 -7.30 -18.02 14.93
N SER A 451 -7.18 -17.73 16.22
CA SER A 451 -6.00 -17.13 16.86
C SER A 451 -5.02 -18.13 17.45
N THR A 452 -5.11 -19.42 17.04
CA THR A 452 -4.18 -20.45 17.50
C THR A 452 -2.78 -20.25 16.90
N LYS A 453 -1.75 -20.85 17.55
CA LYS A 453 -0.34 -20.75 17.14
C LYS A 453 -0.04 -21.37 15.78
N ALA A 454 -0.93 -22.20 15.25
CA ALA A 454 -0.72 -22.95 14.01
C ALA A 454 -2.00 -23.03 13.19
N SER A 455 -1.87 -23.05 11.87
CA SER A 455 -2.91 -23.50 10.95
C SER A 455 -3.24 -24.97 11.19
N CYS A 456 -4.36 -25.48 10.69
CA CYS A 456 -4.70 -26.91 10.83
C CYS A 456 -4.78 -27.57 9.46
N LEU A 457 -4.20 -28.77 9.34
CA LEU A 457 -4.28 -29.62 8.15
C LEU A 457 -4.90 -30.96 8.50
N GLU A 458 -5.94 -31.37 7.77
CA GLU A 458 -6.51 -32.71 7.86
C GLU A 458 -5.63 -33.71 7.10
N VAL A 459 -5.34 -34.82 7.74
CA VAL A 459 -4.54 -35.93 7.21
C VAL A 459 -5.24 -37.28 7.50
N GLY A 460 -4.72 -38.36 6.95
CA GLY A 460 -5.24 -39.71 7.20
C GLY A 460 -4.91 -40.23 8.62
N GLU A 461 -4.31 -41.40 8.69
CA GLU A 461 -3.92 -41.97 9.99
C GLU A 461 -2.80 -41.17 10.64
N ILE A 462 -2.85 -40.98 11.95
CA ILE A 462 -1.87 -40.26 12.74
C ILE A 462 -1.31 -41.18 13.82
N LYS A 463 0.02 -41.26 13.88
CA LYS A 463 0.76 -41.97 14.94
C LYS A 463 1.86 -41.08 15.49
N GLU A 464 1.83 -40.78 16.77
CA GLU A 464 2.94 -40.12 17.46
C GLU A 464 3.85 -41.16 18.10
N SER A 465 5.18 -40.99 17.93
CA SER A 465 6.18 -41.84 18.53
C SER A 465 7.41 -41.02 18.95
N GLY A 466 7.62 -40.85 20.24
CA GLY A 466 8.68 -40.00 20.78
C GLY A 466 8.47 -38.53 20.37
N LYS A 467 9.44 -37.95 19.65
CA LYS A 467 9.38 -36.59 19.13
C LYS A 467 8.81 -36.48 17.73
N ASN A 468 8.39 -37.58 17.13
CA ASN A 468 7.92 -37.59 15.74
C ASN A 468 6.45 -37.90 15.64
N VAL A 469 5.79 -37.35 14.65
CA VAL A 469 4.46 -37.73 14.18
C VAL A 469 4.54 -38.28 12.76
N THR A 470 3.93 -39.43 12.55
CA THR A 470 3.74 -40.03 11.23
C THR A 470 2.27 -39.96 10.86
N PHE A 471 1.99 -39.51 9.64
CA PHE A 471 0.61 -39.42 9.12
C PHE A 471 0.58 -39.79 7.64
N THR A 472 -0.62 -40.03 7.12
CA THR A 472 -0.80 -40.39 5.70
C THR A 472 -1.52 -39.28 4.93
N ILE A 473 -1.09 -39.07 3.68
CA ILE A 473 -1.78 -38.26 2.67
C ILE A 473 -1.76 -39.07 1.38
N ASP A 474 -2.93 -39.36 0.83
CA ASP A 474 -3.12 -40.21 -0.37
C ASP A 474 -2.40 -41.57 -0.26
N GLY A 475 -2.47 -42.20 0.90
CA GLY A 475 -1.83 -43.49 1.14
C GLY A 475 -0.31 -43.42 1.32
N LYS A 476 0.30 -42.26 1.13
CA LYS A 476 1.74 -42.05 1.37
C LYS A 476 1.98 -41.64 2.82
N SER A 477 2.87 -42.34 3.50
CA SER A 477 3.26 -42.05 4.87
C SER A 477 4.36 -41.01 4.93
N MET A 478 4.17 -39.98 5.77
CA MET A 478 5.12 -38.89 6.00
C MET A 478 5.43 -38.80 7.49
N THR A 479 6.68 -38.51 7.85
CA THR A 479 7.13 -38.38 9.25
C THR A 479 7.81 -37.05 9.47
N TYR A 480 7.36 -36.33 10.49
CA TYR A 480 7.85 -35.01 10.86
C TYR A 480 8.19 -34.94 12.35
N GLU A 481 9.13 -34.08 12.70
CA GLU A 481 9.39 -33.73 14.09
C GLU A 481 8.24 -32.84 14.63
N VAL A 482 7.76 -33.16 15.83
CA VAL A 482 6.75 -32.37 16.53
C VAL A 482 7.46 -31.23 17.26
N ILE A 483 7.16 -30.00 16.83
CA ILE A 483 7.78 -28.79 17.42
C ILE A 483 6.99 -28.26 18.63
N ASP A 484 5.68 -28.51 18.69
CA ASP A 484 4.80 -28.11 19.79
C ASP A 484 3.47 -28.87 19.69
N HIS A 485 2.56 -28.61 20.61
CA HIS A 485 1.20 -29.13 20.56
C HIS A 485 0.19 -27.98 20.74
N SER A 486 -0.91 -28.04 20.01
CA SER A 486 -2.08 -27.20 20.23
C SER A 486 -3.20 -27.97 20.96
N ASN A 487 -3.85 -27.30 21.90
CA ASN A 487 -5.02 -27.86 22.57
C ASN A 487 -6.27 -27.56 21.74
N ALA A 488 -7.09 -28.60 21.53
CA ALA A 488 -8.38 -28.46 20.86
C ALA A 488 -9.49 -29.02 21.75
N LEU A 489 -10.63 -28.36 21.71
CA LEU A 489 -11.85 -28.82 22.40
C LEU A 489 -12.73 -29.57 21.42
N ALA A 490 -13.16 -30.76 21.77
CA ALA A 490 -14.20 -31.48 21.08
C ALA A 490 -15.24 -31.91 22.14
N GLY A 491 -16.32 -31.15 22.27
CA GLY A 491 -17.22 -31.24 23.40
C GLY A 491 -16.52 -30.83 24.69
N ASP A 492 -16.58 -31.65 25.72
CA ASP A 492 -15.93 -31.40 27.02
C ASP A 492 -14.49 -31.96 27.10
N GLU A 493 -14.03 -32.69 26.09
CA GLU A 493 -12.69 -33.27 26.05
C GLU A 493 -11.68 -32.37 25.38
N THR A 494 -10.53 -32.20 26.04
CA THR A 494 -9.36 -31.50 25.47
C THR A 494 -8.41 -32.56 24.94
N TYR A 495 -8.09 -32.46 23.63
CA TYR A 495 -7.07 -33.31 23.02
C TYR A 495 -5.94 -32.47 22.42
N LYS A 496 -4.74 -33.04 22.44
CA LYS A 496 -3.54 -32.43 21.89
C LYS A 496 -3.43 -32.74 20.40
N ARG A 497 -3.00 -31.76 19.63
CA ARG A 497 -2.70 -31.88 18.19
C ARG A 497 -1.21 -31.60 18.00
N PRO A 498 -0.44 -32.51 17.41
CA PRO A 498 0.95 -32.25 17.12
C PRO A 498 1.08 -31.13 16.10
N ILE A 499 2.00 -30.21 16.34
CA ILE A 499 2.36 -29.12 15.42
C ILE A 499 3.68 -29.49 14.78
N ILE A 500 3.72 -29.43 13.46
CA ILE A 500 4.91 -29.64 12.63
C ILE A 500 5.24 -28.35 11.86
N MET A 501 6.44 -28.28 11.31
CA MET A 501 6.85 -27.21 10.41
C MET A 501 6.69 -27.66 8.96
N ILE A 502 5.90 -26.95 8.18
CA ILE A 502 5.77 -27.15 6.73
C ILE A 502 6.71 -26.20 6.01
N PRO A 503 7.54 -26.67 5.05
CA PRO A 503 8.50 -25.83 4.36
C PRO A 503 7.90 -24.65 3.62
N GLU A 504 6.84 -24.88 2.85
CA GLU A 504 6.20 -23.83 2.04
C GLU A 504 4.69 -24.07 1.88
N LEU A 505 3.94 -22.98 1.90
CA LEU A 505 2.51 -22.93 1.58
C LEU A 505 2.29 -21.79 0.60
N THR A 506 1.56 -22.06 -0.50
CA THR A 506 1.17 -21.07 -1.49
C THR A 506 -0.35 -20.90 -1.47
N CYS A 507 -0.83 -19.67 -1.39
CA CYS A 507 -2.24 -19.30 -1.54
C CYS A 507 -2.34 -18.17 -2.56
N GLY A 508 -2.98 -18.42 -3.69
CA GLY A 508 -2.97 -17.51 -4.83
C GLY A 508 -1.53 -17.17 -5.23
N LEU A 509 -1.18 -15.88 -5.18
CA LEU A 509 0.13 -15.39 -5.59
C LEU A 509 1.19 -15.40 -4.49
N ARG A 510 0.82 -15.67 -3.24
CA ARG A 510 1.67 -15.45 -2.09
C ARG A 510 2.11 -16.74 -1.45
N LYS A 511 3.37 -16.75 -1.03
CA LYS A 511 4.04 -17.89 -0.41
C LYS A 511 4.43 -17.58 1.03
N LEU A 512 4.26 -18.57 1.89
CA LEU A 512 4.81 -18.59 3.23
C LEU A 512 5.85 -19.71 3.33
N LYS A 513 6.93 -19.45 4.05
CA LYS A 513 7.96 -20.45 4.38
C LYS A 513 7.94 -20.75 5.87
N ASN A 514 8.27 -21.98 6.22
CA ASN A 514 8.39 -22.43 7.61
C ASN A 514 7.12 -22.16 8.42
N ILE A 515 5.99 -22.77 8.00
CA ILE A 515 4.68 -22.52 8.57
C ILE A 515 4.36 -23.58 9.63
N PRO A 516 4.04 -23.21 10.88
CA PRO A 516 3.55 -24.14 11.87
C PRO A 516 2.12 -24.62 11.52
N VAL A 517 1.96 -25.92 11.41
CA VAL A 517 0.70 -26.57 11.07
C VAL A 517 0.36 -27.68 12.05
N ALA A 518 -0.81 -27.59 12.68
CA ALA A 518 -1.34 -28.62 13.54
C ALA A 518 -1.99 -29.73 12.71
N ILE A 519 -1.56 -30.96 12.90
CA ILE A 519 -2.05 -32.12 12.18
C ILE A 519 -3.29 -32.67 12.88
N VAL A 520 -4.35 -32.90 12.11
CA VAL A 520 -5.64 -33.42 12.60
C VAL A 520 -6.12 -34.59 11.73
N LYS A 521 -6.69 -35.60 12.36
CA LYS A 521 -7.32 -36.69 11.60
C LYS A 521 -8.48 -36.15 10.77
N SER A 522 -8.55 -36.57 9.51
CA SER A 522 -9.64 -36.18 8.60
C SER A 522 -11.02 -36.57 9.16
N ARG A 523 -11.97 -35.66 8.99
CA ARG A 523 -13.35 -35.81 9.42
C ARG A 523 -14.27 -35.59 8.23
N ASP A 524 -15.05 -36.58 7.87
CA ASP A 524 -15.96 -36.57 6.71
C ASP A 524 -16.99 -35.41 6.72
N LYS A 525 -17.25 -34.82 7.88
CA LYS A 525 -18.26 -33.78 8.06
C LYS A 525 -17.75 -32.34 7.77
N LYS A 526 -16.46 -32.12 7.54
CA LYS A 526 -15.92 -30.78 7.24
C LYS A 526 -15.90 -30.52 5.75
N THR A 527 -16.13 -29.28 5.38
CA THR A 527 -16.17 -28.83 3.97
C THR A 527 -14.79 -28.54 3.40
N THR A 528 -13.76 -28.38 4.25
CA THR A 528 -12.39 -28.03 3.84
C THR A 528 -11.37 -28.92 4.52
N ASN A 529 -10.22 -29.12 3.87
CA ASN A 529 -9.10 -29.90 4.39
C ASN A 529 -8.20 -29.11 5.35
N MET A 530 -8.19 -27.80 5.20
CA MET A 530 -7.28 -26.92 5.93
C MET A 530 -8.00 -25.73 6.55
N LEU A 531 -7.49 -25.27 7.69
CA LEU A 531 -7.88 -23.99 8.28
C LEU A 531 -6.60 -23.13 8.37
N LEU A 532 -6.55 -22.04 7.62
CA LEU A 532 -5.50 -21.05 7.80
C LEU A 532 -5.84 -20.17 9.00
N ASN A 533 -4.89 -20.05 9.92
CA ASN A 533 -5.04 -19.20 11.09
C ASN A 533 -4.76 -17.73 10.77
N ARG A 534 -5.13 -16.84 11.69
CA ARG A 534 -4.97 -15.39 11.55
C ARG A 534 -3.52 -14.97 11.29
N ASP A 535 -2.54 -15.62 11.94
CA ASP A 535 -1.12 -15.32 11.74
C ASP A 535 -0.67 -15.62 10.30
N ALA A 536 -1.03 -16.79 9.77
CA ALA A 536 -0.73 -17.12 8.38
C ALA A 536 -1.39 -16.16 7.39
N MET A 537 -2.66 -15.79 7.61
CA MET A 537 -3.37 -14.83 6.76
C MET A 537 -2.76 -13.43 6.83
N SER A 538 -2.38 -12.97 8.03
CA SER A 538 -1.69 -11.69 8.22
C SER A 538 -0.36 -11.65 7.47
N LYS A 539 0.42 -12.74 7.55
CA LYS A 539 1.67 -12.87 6.80
C LYS A 539 1.47 -12.96 5.28
N LEU A 540 0.36 -13.54 4.83
CA LEU A 540 -0.07 -13.51 3.43
C LEU A 540 -0.57 -12.12 3.01
N GLY A 541 -1.02 -11.28 3.97
CA GLY A 541 -1.52 -9.94 3.71
C GLY A 541 -2.79 -9.92 2.86
N TYR A 542 -3.74 -10.86 3.10
CA TYR A 542 -5.03 -10.89 2.43
C TYR A 542 -6.12 -10.26 3.27
N VAL A 543 -6.99 -9.49 2.59
CA VAL A 543 -8.30 -9.07 3.11
C VAL A 543 -9.32 -10.14 2.72
N ILE A 544 -10.07 -10.66 3.68
CA ILE A 544 -11.00 -11.77 3.42
C ILE A 544 -12.37 -11.24 3.08
N ASN A 545 -12.88 -11.61 1.90
CA ASN A 545 -14.27 -11.40 1.54
C ASN A 545 -15.12 -12.57 2.07
N PRO A 546 -16.00 -12.35 3.07
CA PRO A 546 -16.78 -13.42 3.68
C PRO A 546 -17.92 -13.93 2.79
N ASN A 547 -18.23 -13.24 1.70
CA ASN A 547 -19.36 -13.57 0.84
C ASN A 547 -18.97 -14.48 -0.34
N ASN A 548 -17.70 -14.53 -0.70
CA ASN A 548 -17.23 -15.22 -1.90
C ASN A 548 -16.13 -16.23 -1.55
N ALA A 549 -16.13 -17.36 -2.26
CA ALA A 549 -15.05 -18.33 -2.27
C ALA A 549 -14.26 -18.23 -3.59
N HIS A 550 -13.03 -18.76 -3.60
CA HIS A 550 -12.22 -18.91 -4.81
C HIS A 550 -12.00 -17.61 -5.61
N ILE A 551 -11.70 -16.50 -4.89
CA ILE A 551 -11.37 -15.22 -5.53
C ILE A 551 -9.96 -15.24 -6.12
N LEU A 552 -9.01 -15.90 -5.43
CA LEU A 552 -7.60 -15.96 -5.83
C LEU A 552 -7.25 -17.24 -6.59
N THR A 553 -8.05 -18.26 -6.44
CA THR A 553 -7.74 -19.61 -6.92
C THR A 553 -8.91 -20.20 -7.69
N GLU A 554 -8.63 -21.20 -8.51
CA GLU A 554 -9.68 -21.97 -9.17
C GLU A 554 -10.56 -22.72 -8.17
N GLU A 555 -11.82 -22.92 -8.52
CA GLU A 555 -12.75 -23.72 -7.74
C GLU A 555 -12.28 -25.18 -7.68
N MET A 556 -12.22 -25.72 -6.49
CA MET A 556 -11.89 -27.12 -6.29
C MET A 556 -12.78 -27.76 -5.22
N GLU A 557 -13.00 -29.04 -5.35
CA GLU A 557 -13.65 -29.81 -4.31
C GLU A 557 -12.67 -30.20 -3.19
N LYS A 558 -13.24 -30.46 -2.01
CA LYS A 558 -12.48 -31.01 -0.89
C LYS A 558 -11.77 -32.31 -1.31
N VAL A 559 -10.45 -32.36 -1.13
CA VAL A 559 -9.66 -33.57 -1.41
C VAL A 559 -10.05 -34.67 -0.43
N LYS A 560 -10.36 -35.85 -0.96
CA LYS A 560 -10.55 -37.06 -0.13
C LYS A 560 -9.17 -37.51 0.36
N ILE A 561 -8.97 -37.48 1.66
CA ILE A 561 -7.75 -37.98 2.29
C ILE A 561 -7.99 -39.43 2.67
N ILE A 562 -7.36 -40.33 1.97
CA ILE A 562 -7.44 -41.79 2.18
C ILE A 562 -6.28 -42.26 3.08
#